data_ca428852134ae81ee063ed159fed6d50
#
_entry.id   ca428852134ae81ee063ed159fed6d50
#
_cell.length_a   1.000
_cell.length_b   1.000
_cell.length_c   1.000
_cell.angle_alpha   90.00
_cell.angle_beta   90.00
_cell.angle_gamma   90.00
#
_symmetry.space_group_name_H-M   'P 1'
#
loop_
_entity.id
_entity.type
_entity.pdbx_description
1 polymer ?
#
loop_
_entity_poly.entity_id
_entity_poly.type
_entity_poly.pdbx_seq_one_letter_code
_entity_poly.pdbx_strand_id
1 'polypeptide(L)'
;MIYLVGSGPGDPGLITAKGLRLLEEADAVVYDRLAPEALLRRARPDAELFYVGKRPGDDQAMKQEEINALLVRLGREGRRVVRLKGGDPYVFGRGGEEALALLRAGVPFEVVPGVTSGIAAPAYAGIPVTHRALASSVAFVTGHEDPSKGRTDVDWERVARGADTLVLYMGVGRLGEIASSLVAAGRDPATPAAVIRWGTVPEQRTVMGT
;
A
#
# COMPACT_ATOMS: atom_id res chain seq x y z
N MET A 1 -19.63 12.45 -1.05
CA MET A 1 -18.77 11.78 -2.04
C MET A 1 -17.48 11.34 -1.38
N ILE A 2 -17.09 10.09 -1.52
CA ILE A 2 -15.87 9.52 -0.94
C ILE A 2 -14.81 9.36 -2.04
N TYR A 3 -13.56 9.75 -1.78
CA TYR A 3 -12.41 9.53 -2.66
C TYR A 3 -11.39 8.63 -1.96
N LEU A 4 -11.14 7.44 -2.50
CA LEU A 4 -10.06 6.56 -2.06
C LEU A 4 -8.79 6.98 -2.81
N VAL A 5 -7.90 7.72 -2.14
CA VAL A 5 -6.76 8.39 -2.78
C VAL A 5 -5.45 7.74 -2.35
N GLY A 6 -4.64 7.32 -3.31
CA GLY A 6 -3.27 6.89 -3.07
C GLY A 6 -2.36 8.09 -2.81
N SER A 7 -1.68 8.08 -1.65
CA SER A 7 -0.74 9.14 -1.26
C SER A 7 0.66 8.96 -1.84
N GLY A 8 0.90 7.85 -2.54
CA GLY A 8 2.27 7.44 -2.86
C GLY A 8 2.97 6.76 -1.67
N PRO A 9 4.25 6.34 -1.84
CA PRO A 9 4.95 5.45 -0.92
C PRO A 9 5.70 6.16 0.23
N GLY A 10 5.73 7.49 0.24
CA GLY A 10 6.46 8.28 1.26
C GLY A 10 6.79 9.70 0.80
N ASP A 11 7.48 9.84 -0.35
CA ASP A 11 7.72 11.16 -0.95
C ASP A 11 6.39 11.84 -1.31
N PRO A 12 6.07 13.02 -0.72
CA PRO A 12 4.82 13.72 -1.01
C PRO A 12 4.72 14.19 -2.47
N GLY A 13 5.84 14.29 -3.19
CA GLY A 13 5.88 14.59 -4.62
C GLY A 13 5.31 13.46 -5.51
N LEU A 14 5.10 12.28 -4.95
CA LEU A 14 4.55 11.13 -5.69
C LEU A 14 3.03 11.00 -5.59
N ILE A 15 2.34 11.92 -4.94
CA ILE A 15 0.88 11.99 -5.04
C ILE A 15 0.48 12.46 -6.45
N THR A 16 -0.59 11.92 -7.00
CA THR A 16 -1.11 12.40 -8.27
C THR A 16 -1.67 13.82 -8.17
N ALA A 17 -1.60 14.60 -9.24
CA ALA A 17 -2.20 15.95 -9.29
C ALA A 17 -3.70 15.94 -8.92
N LYS A 18 -4.43 14.89 -9.35
CA LYS A 18 -5.84 14.70 -8.97
C LYS A 18 -5.99 14.44 -7.48
N GLY A 19 -5.17 13.55 -6.91
CA GLY A 19 -5.20 13.23 -5.48
C GLY A 19 -4.91 14.44 -4.61
N LEU A 20 -3.90 15.24 -4.98
CA LEU A 20 -3.55 16.46 -4.26
C LEU A 20 -4.68 17.48 -4.26
N ARG A 21 -5.26 17.76 -5.44
CA ARG A 21 -6.40 18.69 -5.54
C ARG A 21 -7.57 18.23 -4.67
N LEU A 22 -7.93 16.95 -4.71
CA LEU A 22 -9.03 16.43 -3.90
C LEU A 22 -8.74 16.54 -2.40
N LEU A 23 -7.49 16.34 -1.99
CA LEU A 23 -7.06 16.51 -0.61
C LEU A 23 -7.19 17.97 -0.15
N GLU A 24 -6.79 18.91 -1.00
CA GLU A 24 -6.88 20.36 -0.74
C GLU A 24 -8.33 20.87 -0.69
N GLU A 25 -9.27 20.15 -1.29
CA GLU A 25 -10.70 20.50 -1.32
C GLU A 25 -11.55 19.68 -0.32
N ALA A 26 -10.96 18.74 0.41
CA ALA A 26 -11.69 17.82 1.27
C ALA A 26 -12.30 18.52 2.50
N ASP A 27 -13.54 18.16 2.87
CA ASP A 27 -14.18 18.54 4.15
C ASP A 27 -13.70 17.64 5.30
N ALA A 28 -13.29 16.42 4.97
CA ALA A 28 -12.74 15.45 5.91
C ALA A 28 -11.68 14.57 5.27
N VAL A 29 -10.64 14.23 6.05
CA VAL A 29 -9.57 13.33 5.64
C VAL A 29 -9.48 12.16 6.62
N VAL A 30 -9.70 10.94 6.12
CA VAL A 30 -9.52 9.70 6.88
C VAL A 30 -8.18 9.10 6.48
N TYR A 31 -7.26 8.92 7.43
CA TYR A 31 -5.89 8.55 7.14
C TYR A 31 -5.29 7.60 8.19
N ASP A 32 -4.25 6.89 7.81
CA ASP A 32 -3.49 5.99 8.69
C ASP A 32 -2.01 6.38 8.77
N ARG A 33 -1.21 5.59 9.47
CA ARG A 33 0.23 5.84 9.73
C ARG A 33 1.08 5.97 8.46
N LEU A 34 0.63 5.43 7.33
CA LEU A 34 1.39 5.46 6.08
C LEU A 34 1.18 6.74 5.27
N ALA A 35 0.20 7.56 5.64
CA ALA A 35 -0.01 8.85 5.00
C ALA A 35 1.10 9.85 5.41
N PRO A 36 1.84 10.45 4.48
CA PRO A 36 2.86 11.44 4.79
C PRO A 36 2.27 12.68 5.47
N GLU A 37 2.88 13.09 6.59
CA GLU A 37 2.43 14.29 7.33
C GLU A 37 2.47 15.55 6.45
N ALA A 38 3.44 15.66 5.54
CA ALA A 38 3.53 16.76 4.60
C ALA A 38 2.30 16.89 3.70
N LEU A 39 1.64 15.76 3.37
CA LEU A 39 0.39 15.78 2.62
C LEU A 39 -0.80 16.17 3.50
N LEU A 40 -0.85 15.75 4.76
CA LEU A 40 -1.93 16.14 5.68
C LEU A 40 -1.96 17.67 5.88
N ARG A 41 -0.79 18.31 5.88
CA ARG A 41 -0.68 19.79 5.93
C ARG A 41 -1.22 20.50 4.69
N ARG A 42 -1.51 19.79 3.60
CA ARG A 42 -2.13 20.33 2.38
C ARG A 42 -3.66 20.34 2.44
N ALA A 43 -4.25 19.64 3.39
CA ALA A 43 -5.70 19.72 3.61
C ALA A 43 -6.09 21.14 4.08
N ARG A 44 -7.35 21.50 3.83
CA ARG A 44 -7.89 22.79 4.29
C ARG A 44 -7.76 22.92 5.82
N PRO A 45 -7.54 24.11 6.36
CA PRO A 45 -7.41 24.33 7.81
C PRO A 45 -8.66 23.92 8.62
N ASP A 46 -9.83 23.94 7.99
CA ASP A 46 -11.13 23.56 8.56
C ASP A 46 -11.53 22.11 8.22
N ALA A 47 -10.69 21.36 7.51
CA ALA A 47 -10.93 19.94 7.25
C ALA A 47 -10.81 19.12 8.54
N GLU A 48 -11.77 18.24 8.75
CA GLU A 48 -11.74 17.32 9.90
C GLU A 48 -10.83 16.12 9.62
N LEU A 49 -9.87 15.85 10.51
CA LEU A 49 -8.88 14.79 10.34
C LEU A 49 -9.21 13.57 11.22
N PHE A 50 -9.45 12.41 10.59
CA PHE A 50 -9.74 11.14 11.24
C PHE A 50 -8.55 10.18 11.11
N TYR A 51 -7.82 9.98 12.20
CA TYR A 51 -6.76 8.97 12.24
C TYR A 51 -7.35 7.60 12.55
N VAL A 52 -7.14 6.64 11.65
CA VAL A 52 -7.69 5.26 11.77
C VAL A 52 -6.59 4.20 11.92
N GLY A 53 -5.32 4.61 12.00
CA GLY A 53 -4.19 3.71 12.23
C GLY A 53 -4.05 3.29 13.70
N LYS A 54 -3.06 2.43 13.96
CA LYS A 54 -2.70 2.04 15.33
C LYS A 54 -2.03 3.24 16.03
N ARG A 55 -2.56 3.66 17.18
CA ARG A 55 -1.94 4.71 18.01
C ARG A 55 -0.85 4.11 18.91
N PRO A 56 0.21 4.87 19.25
CA PRO A 56 1.13 4.45 20.30
C PRO A 56 0.37 4.25 21.61
N GLY A 57 0.53 3.06 22.22
CA GLY A 57 -0.16 2.72 23.47
C GLY A 57 -1.54 2.05 23.30
N ASP A 58 -2.11 2.04 22.11
CA ASP A 58 -3.31 1.25 21.84
C ASP A 58 -2.93 -0.17 21.43
N ASP A 59 -3.48 -1.17 22.09
CA ASP A 59 -3.25 -2.58 21.74
C ASP A 59 -3.93 -2.97 20.42
N GLN A 60 -4.89 -2.19 19.94
CA GLN A 60 -5.62 -2.48 18.70
C GLN A 60 -5.71 -1.26 17.77
N ALA A 61 -5.38 -1.47 16.50
CA ALA A 61 -5.79 -0.57 15.43
C ALA A 61 -7.31 -0.63 15.26
N MET A 62 -7.92 0.45 14.74
CA MET A 62 -9.33 0.44 14.35
C MET A 62 -9.58 -0.72 13.37
N LYS A 63 -10.61 -1.53 13.64
CA LYS A 63 -10.94 -2.67 12.78
C LYS A 63 -11.42 -2.17 11.42
N GLN A 64 -11.21 -2.99 10.37
CA GLN A 64 -11.60 -2.60 9.02
C GLN A 64 -13.10 -2.30 8.91
N GLU A 65 -13.93 -3.04 9.63
CA GLU A 65 -15.39 -2.83 9.68
C GLU A 65 -15.75 -1.45 10.25
N GLU A 66 -15.00 -0.97 11.24
CA GLU A 66 -15.19 0.34 11.86
C GLU A 66 -14.76 1.47 10.89
N ILE A 67 -13.64 1.26 10.16
CA ILE A 67 -13.21 2.19 9.10
C ILE A 67 -14.27 2.27 8.01
N ASN A 68 -14.79 1.12 7.56
CA ASN A 68 -15.82 1.06 6.55
C ASN A 68 -17.11 1.80 7.02
N ALA A 69 -17.51 1.58 8.27
CA ALA A 69 -18.68 2.26 8.87
C ALA A 69 -18.47 3.78 8.96
N LEU A 70 -17.25 4.22 9.33
CA LEU A 70 -16.89 5.64 9.36
C LEU A 70 -17.03 6.28 7.97
N LEU A 71 -16.47 5.64 6.92
CA LEU A 71 -16.54 6.15 5.55
C LEU A 71 -17.99 6.23 5.06
N VAL A 72 -18.80 5.20 5.33
CA VAL A 72 -20.24 5.19 4.97
C VAL A 72 -20.98 6.32 5.68
N ARG A 73 -20.74 6.52 6.98
CA ARG A 73 -21.36 7.61 7.75
C ARG A 73 -21.02 8.98 7.16
N LEU A 74 -19.73 9.27 6.98
CA LEU A 74 -19.27 10.55 6.43
C LEU A 74 -19.80 10.79 4.99
N GLY A 75 -19.91 9.73 4.19
CA GLY A 75 -20.46 9.82 2.86
C GLY A 75 -21.96 10.16 2.83
N ARG A 76 -22.74 9.61 3.79
CA ARG A 76 -24.17 9.91 3.96
C ARG A 76 -24.45 11.35 4.45
N GLU A 77 -23.49 11.93 5.18
CA GLU A 77 -23.55 13.35 5.57
C GLU A 77 -23.36 14.32 4.40
N GLY A 78 -23.17 13.83 3.17
CA GLY A 78 -22.99 14.64 1.97
C GLY A 78 -21.61 15.28 1.83
N ARG A 79 -20.69 14.99 2.73
CA ARG A 79 -19.33 15.56 2.80
C ARG A 79 -18.45 15.08 1.64
N ARG A 80 -17.48 15.92 1.25
CA ARG A 80 -16.36 15.55 0.39
C ARG A 80 -15.25 14.94 1.28
N VAL A 81 -15.09 13.64 1.22
CA VAL A 81 -14.18 12.91 2.08
C VAL A 81 -13.04 12.30 1.28
N VAL A 82 -11.81 12.52 1.70
CA VAL A 82 -10.64 11.82 1.19
C VAL A 82 -10.22 10.74 2.18
N ARG A 83 -10.26 9.48 1.75
CA ARG A 83 -9.56 8.38 2.41
C ARG A 83 -8.15 8.32 1.84
N LEU A 84 -7.18 8.91 2.55
CA LEU A 84 -5.78 8.97 2.14
C LEU A 84 -5.06 7.70 2.56
N LYS A 85 -4.55 6.93 1.58
CA LYS A 85 -3.94 5.60 1.75
C LYS A 85 -2.51 5.59 1.25
N GLY A 86 -1.59 5.00 2.03
CA GLY A 86 -0.20 4.83 1.59
C GLY A 86 -0.10 4.01 0.29
N GLY A 87 0.78 4.41 -0.62
CA GLY A 87 0.94 3.77 -1.93
C GLY A 87 -0.28 3.95 -2.82
N ASP A 88 -0.83 2.84 -3.29
CA ASP A 88 -2.05 2.75 -4.10
C ASP A 88 -3.20 2.12 -3.29
N PRO A 89 -4.44 2.60 -3.40
CA PRO A 89 -5.56 2.07 -2.63
C PRO A 89 -5.85 0.58 -2.83
N TYR A 90 -5.58 0.06 -4.04
CA TYR A 90 -5.92 -1.31 -4.45
C TYR A 90 -4.74 -2.28 -4.44
N VAL A 91 -3.51 -1.79 -4.21
CA VAL A 91 -2.33 -2.66 -4.09
C VAL A 91 -2.02 -2.93 -2.61
N PHE A 92 -2.48 -4.05 -2.09
CA PHE A 92 -2.36 -4.47 -0.68
C PHE A 92 -2.82 -3.43 0.35
N GLY A 93 -3.69 -2.51 -0.07
CA GLY A 93 -4.18 -1.40 0.76
C GLY A 93 -5.58 -1.61 1.33
N ARG A 94 -6.23 -2.76 1.10
CA ARG A 94 -7.61 -3.06 1.52
C ARG A 94 -8.68 -2.09 0.97
N GLY A 95 -8.33 -1.24 -0.01
CA GLY A 95 -9.27 -0.31 -0.63
C GLY A 95 -10.44 -0.99 -1.32
N GLY A 96 -10.27 -2.24 -1.78
CA GLY A 96 -11.36 -3.04 -2.32
C GLY A 96 -12.45 -3.35 -1.29
N GLU A 97 -12.08 -3.60 -0.04
CA GLU A 97 -13.03 -3.82 1.06
C GLU A 97 -13.80 -2.53 1.38
N GLU A 98 -13.10 -1.38 1.43
CA GLU A 98 -13.68 -0.05 1.63
C GLU A 98 -14.66 0.29 0.48
N ALA A 99 -14.27 0.06 -0.78
CA ALA A 99 -15.10 0.29 -1.95
C ALA A 99 -16.37 -0.58 -1.96
N LEU A 100 -16.26 -1.87 -1.61
CA LEU A 100 -17.39 -2.77 -1.50
C LEU A 100 -18.38 -2.34 -0.40
N ALA A 101 -17.88 -1.84 0.73
CA ALA A 101 -18.73 -1.33 1.81
C ALA A 101 -19.51 -0.08 1.37
N LEU A 102 -18.85 0.85 0.68
CA LEU A 102 -19.48 2.04 0.12
C LEU A 102 -20.52 1.69 -0.94
N LEU A 103 -20.21 0.77 -1.85
CA LEU A 103 -21.13 0.29 -2.89
C LEU A 103 -22.40 -0.31 -2.27
N ARG A 104 -22.25 -1.21 -1.28
CA ARG A 104 -23.38 -1.84 -0.57
C ARG A 104 -24.25 -0.83 0.17
N ALA A 105 -23.63 0.24 0.66
CA ALA A 105 -24.33 1.33 1.36
C ALA A 105 -24.97 2.36 0.43
N GLY A 106 -24.81 2.24 -0.89
CA GLY A 106 -25.28 3.22 -1.88
C GLY A 106 -24.56 4.57 -1.80
N VAL A 107 -23.34 4.61 -1.22
CA VAL A 107 -22.55 5.83 -1.09
C VAL A 107 -21.65 5.97 -2.33
N PRO A 108 -21.78 7.10 -3.08
CA PRO A 108 -20.95 7.31 -4.26
C PRO A 108 -19.47 7.50 -3.86
N PHE A 109 -18.58 6.85 -4.60
CA PHE A 109 -17.14 6.94 -4.40
C PHE A 109 -16.37 6.94 -5.70
N GLU A 110 -15.13 7.39 -5.63
CA GLU A 110 -14.15 7.35 -6.72
C GLU A 110 -12.81 6.86 -6.17
N VAL A 111 -12.08 6.09 -6.97
CA VAL A 111 -10.72 5.64 -6.65
C VAL A 111 -9.73 6.44 -7.47
N VAL A 112 -8.77 7.06 -6.79
CA VAL A 112 -7.65 7.78 -7.40
C VAL A 112 -6.39 6.99 -7.15
N PRO A 113 -5.82 6.36 -8.19
CA PRO A 113 -4.59 5.58 -8.06
C PRO A 113 -3.44 6.38 -7.46
N GLY A 114 -2.52 5.68 -6.83
CA GLY A 114 -1.27 6.23 -6.34
C GLY A 114 -0.06 5.41 -6.79
N VAL A 115 1.13 5.98 -6.67
CA VAL A 115 2.37 5.24 -6.96
C VAL A 115 2.59 4.23 -5.83
N THR A 116 2.54 2.94 -6.18
CA THR A 116 2.76 1.88 -5.19
C THR A 116 4.24 1.74 -4.84
N SER A 117 4.55 1.36 -3.59
CA SER A 117 5.93 1.20 -3.11
C SER A 117 6.74 0.17 -3.90
N GLY A 118 6.09 -0.87 -4.44
CA GLY A 118 6.77 -1.89 -5.24
C GLY A 118 7.30 -1.40 -6.58
N ILE A 119 6.89 -0.21 -7.03
CA ILE A 119 7.44 0.49 -8.20
C ILE A 119 8.41 1.58 -7.76
N ALA A 120 8.00 2.40 -6.81
CA ALA A 120 8.75 3.59 -6.45
C ALA A 120 10.01 3.29 -5.61
N ALA A 121 9.95 2.37 -4.64
CA ALA A 121 11.09 2.07 -3.80
C ALA A 121 12.27 1.48 -4.61
N PRO A 122 12.07 0.50 -5.52
CA PRO A 122 13.13 0.08 -6.44
C PRO A 122 13.65 1.21 -7.32
N ALA A 123 12.77 2.05 -7.87
CA ALA A 123 13.19 3.17 -8.73
C ALA A 123 14.11 4.15 -7.98
N TYR A 124 13.81 4.48 -6.73
CA TYR A 124 14.63 5.32 -5.86
C TYR A 124 15.95 4.64 -5.43
N ALA A 125 16.01 3.30 -5.52
CA ALA A 125 17.23 2.52 -5.33
C ALA A 125 18.02 2.31 -6.65
N GLY A 126 17.56 2.85 -7.78
CA GLY A 126 18.18 2.63 -9.09
C GLY A 126 17.95 1.23 -9.67
N ILE A 127 16.93 0.51 -9.19
CA ILE A 127 16.61 -0.87 -9.59
C ILE A 127 15.33 -0.88 -10.45
N PRO A 128 15.41 -1.09 -11.76
CA PRO A 128 14.24 -1.25 -12.60
C PRO A 128 13.57 -2.61 -12.31
N VAL A 129 12.24 -2.62 -12.14
CA VAL A 129 11.47 -3.86 -11.92
C VAL A 129 11.21 -4.64 -13.21
N THR A 130 11.39 -4.01 -14.36
CA THR A 130 11.40 -4.65 -15.69
C THR A 130 12.59 -4.16 -16.49
N HIS A 131 13.12 -5.00 -17.37
CA HIS A 131 14.23 -4.64 -18.24
C HIS A 131 14.14 -5.44 -19.55
N ARG A 132 14.26 -4.76 -20.71
CA ARG A 132 14.05 -5.37 -22.02
C ARG A 132 14.81 -6.68 -22.24
N ALA A 133 16.03 -6.79 -21.72
CA ALA A 133 16.89 -7.95 -21.93
C ALA A 133 16.86 -8.96 -20.75
N LEU A 134 16.32 -8.61 -19.58
CA LEU A 134 16.49 -9.40 -18.36
C LEU A 134 15.17 -9.78 -17.68
N ALA A 135 14.13 -8.93 -17.77
CA ALA A 135 12.89 -9.14 -17.04
C ALA A 135 11.71 -8.55 -17.80
N SER A 136 10.93 -9.41 -18.44
CA SER A 136 9.73 -9.05 -19.21
C SER A 136 8.45 -9.08 -18.38
N SER A 137 8.54 -9.60 -17.16
CA SER A 137 7.39 -9.76 -16.27
C SER A 137 7.74 -9.38 -14.83
N VAL A 138 6.73 -8.85 -14.09
CA VAL A 138 6.83 -8.54 -12.67
C VAL A 138 5.57 -9.02 -11.94
N ALA A 139 5.75 -9.63 -10.77
CA ALA A 139 4.65 -9.99 -9.89
C ALA A 139 4.77 -9.27 -8.55
N PHE A 140 3.66 -8.67 -8.09
CA PHE A 140 3.50 -8.16 -6.74
C PHE A 140 2.91 -9.25 -5.86
N VAL A 141 3.60 -9.58 -4.77
CA VAL A 141 3.22 -10.68 -3.88
C VAL A 141 3.25 -10.18 -2.44
N THR A 142 2.27 -10.58 -1.63
CA THR A 142 2.32 -10.33 -0.19
C THR A 142 3.16 -11.39 0.51
N GLY A 143 4.10 -10.96 1.36
CA GLY A 143 4.81 -11.86 2.27
C GLY A 143 4.12 -11.97 3.64
N HIS A 144 3.07 -11.16 3.86
CA HIS A 144 2.27 -11.24 5.08
C HIS A 144 1.11 -12.20 4.87
N GLU A 145 1.01 -13.18 5.74
CA GLU A 145 -0.08 -14.14 5.80
C GLU A 145 -0.71 -14.08 7.18
N ASP A 146 -1.99 -14.37 7.26
CA ASP A 146 -2.71 -14.45 8.52
C ASP A 146 -2.25 -15.70 9.29
N PRO A 147 -1.56 -15.55 10.43
CA PRO A 147 -1.07 -16.70 11.21
C PRO A 147 -2.20 -17.61 11.71
N SER A 148 -3.43 -17.09 11.80
CA SER A 148 -4.59 -17.86 12.26
C SER A 148 -5.09 -18.89 11.26
N LYS A 149 -4.71 -18.76 9.97
CA LYS A 149 -5.16 -19.68 8.91
C LYS A 149 -4.44 -21.02 8.89
N GLY A 150 -3.30 -21.14 9.59
CA GLY A 150 -2.53 -22.40 9.67
C GLY A 150 -1.99 -22.93 8.34
N ARG A 151 -2.15 -22.17 7.24
CA ARG A 151 -1.64 -22.49 5.89
C ARG A 151 -1.22 -21.23 5.17
N THR A 152 -0.31 -21.37 4.22
CA THR A 152 0.03 -20.28 3.29
C THR A 152 -1.08 -20.12 2.24
N ASP A 153 -1.49 -18.86 2.02
CA ASP A 153 -2.40 -18.52 0.91
C ASP A 153 -1.61 -18.26 -0.39
N VAL A 154 -0.27 -18.13 -0.30
CA VAL A 154 0.61 -17.90 -1.45
C VAL A 154 1.17 -19.23 -1.95
N ASP A 155 0.87 -19.55 -3.20
CA ASP A 155 1.47 -20.67 -3.92
C ASP A 155 2.90 -20.28 -4.37
N TRP A 156 3.88 -20.51 -3.48
CA TRP A 156 5.27 -20.16 -3.74
C TRP A 156 5.87 -20.90 -4.94
N GLU A 157 5.38 -22.09 -5.27
CA GLU A 157 5.84 -22.83 -6.45
C GLU A 157 5.43 -22.12 -7.74
N ARG A 158 4.19 -21.66 -7.82
CA ARG A 158 3.72 -20.86 -8.97
C ARG A 158 4.39 -19.49 -9.02
N VAL A 159 4.54 -18.83 -7.85
CA VAL A 159 5.19 -17.52 -7.75
C VAL A 159 6.64 -17.59 -8.21
N ALA A 160 7.41 -18.59 -7.76
CA ALA A 160 8.82 -18.73 -8.10
C ALA A 160 9.07 -18.80 -9.61
N ARG A 161 8.13 -19.38 -10.37
CA ARG A 161 8.23 -19.59 -11.82
C ARG A 161 7.39 -18.62 -12.64
N GLY A 162 6.49 -17.85 -11.99
CA GLY A 162 5.44 -17.09 -12.67
C GLY A 162 5.88 -15.74 -13.22
N ALA A 163 7.02 -15.18 -12.75
CA ALA A 163 7.51 -13.90 -13.21
C ALA A 163 9.03 -13.80 -13.07
N ASP A 164 9.64 -12.98 -13.92
CA ASP A 164 11.09 -12.74 -13.90
C ASP A 164 11.48 -11.97 -12.64
N THR A 165 10.75 -10.91 -12.31
CA THR A 165 10.93 -10.12 -11.09
C THR A 165 9.79 -10.36 -10.09
N LEU A 166 10.16 -10.63 -8.84
CA LEU A 166 9.21 -10.71 -7.72
C LEU A 166 9.38 -9.49 -6.82
N VAL A 167 8.29 -8.81 -6.54
CA VAL A 167 8.25 -7.68 -5.60
C VAL A 167 7.41 -8.08 -4.40
N LEU A 168 8.09 -8.31 -3.27
CA LEU A 168 7.50 -8.83 -2.05
C LEU A 168 7.13 -7.69 -1.10
N TYR A 169 5.85 -7.57 -0.78
CA TYR A 169 5.34 -6.64 0.22
C TYR A 169 5.26 -7.30 1.59
N MET A 170 5.60 -6.55 2.64
CA MET A 170 5.45 -7.03 4.03
C MET A 170 6.20 -8.33 4.34
N GLY A 171 7.21 -8.71 3.52
CA GLY A 171 7.91 -9.99 3.61
C GLY A 171 9.10 -10.01 4.58
N VAL A 172 9.56 -8.88 5.12
CA VAL A 172 10.82 -8.79 5.87
C VAL A 172 10.81 -9.67 7.12
N GLY A 173 9.70 -9.75 7.84
CA GLY A 173 9.57 -10.58 9.04
C GLY A 173 9.67 -12.10 8.79
N ARG A 174 9.46 -12.53 7.54
CA ARG A 174 9.51 -13.94 7.10
C ARG A 174 10.49 -14.15 5.95
N LEU A 175 11.45 -13.24 5.80
CA LEU A 175 12.34 -13.23 4.63
C LEU A 175 13.04 -14.57 4.41
N GLY A 176 13.58 -15.19 5.47
CA GLY A 176 14.26 -16.49 5.38
C GLY A 176 13.34 -17.63 4.95
N GLU A 177 12.11 -17.67 5.44
CA GLU A 177 11.11 -18.68 5.05
C GLU A 177 10.71 -18.50 3.58
N ILE A 178 10.46 -17.26 3.15
CA ILE A 178 10.11 -16.93 1.77
C ILE A 178 11.25 -17.29 0.82
N ALA A 179 12.49 -16.92 1.15
CA ALA A 179 13.66 -17.26 0.34
C ALA A 179 13.83 -18.78 0.20
N SER A 180 13.72 -19.52 1.31
CA SER A 180 13.79 -20.98 1.30
C SER A 180 12.70 -21.61 0.45
N SER A 181 11.47 -21.10 0.51
CA SER A 181 10.34 -21.58 -0.30
C SER A 181 10.56 -21.33 -1.80
N LEU A 182 11.06 -20.16 -2.16
CA LEU A 182 11.37 -19.81 -3.54
C LEU A 182 12.49 -20.66 -4.13
N VAL A 183 13.56 -20.91 -3.36
CA VAL A 183 14.67 -21.78 -3.77
C VAL A 183 14.19 -23.24 -3.90
N ALA A 184 13.45 -23.76 -2.94
CA ALA A 184 12.85 -25.09 -3.00
C ALA A 184 11.93 -25.28 -4.21
N ALA A 185 11.25 -24.21 -4.63
CA ALA A 185 10.40 -24.16 -5.83
C ALA A 185 11.18 -23.98 -7.14
N GLY A 186 12.51 -23.92 -7.10
CA GLY A 186 13.40 -23.89 -8.26
C GLY A 186 13.90 -22.50 -8.68
N ARG A 187 13.75 -21.47 -7.83
CA ARG A 187 14.41 -20.19 -8.05
C ARG A 187 15.91 -20.36 -7.77
N ASP A 188 16.76 -19.85 -8.66
CA ASP A 188 18.21 -19.91 -8.49
C ASP A 188 18.60 -19.18 -7.18
N PRO A 189 19.31 -19.83 -6.25
CA PRO A 189 19.80 -19.19 -5.02
C PRO A 189 20.75 -18.01 -5.28
N ALA A 190 21.37 -17.94 -6.46
CA ALA A 190 22.18 -16.79 -6.90
C ALA A 190 21.34 -15.65 -7.51
N THR A 191 20.00 -15.75 -7.51
CA THR A 191 19.14 -14.68 -8.02
C THR A 191 19.40 -13.38 -7.25
N PRO A 192 19.78 -12.26 -7.92
CA PRO A 192 19.98 -10.98 -7.24
C PRO A 192 18.72 -10.53 -6.50
N ALA A 193 18.89 -10.10 -5.27
CA ALA A 193 17.81 -9.64 -4.41
C ALA A 193 18.15 -8.30 -3.75
N ALA A 194 17.15 -7.50 -3.45
CA ALA A 194 17.29 -6.27 -2.68
C ALA A 194 16.20 -6.14 -1.63
N VAL A 195 16.57 -5.73 -0.43
CA VAL A 195 15.65 -5.31 0.63
C VAL A 195 15.71 -3.79 0.73
N ILE A 196 14.58 -3.13 0.51
CA ILE A 196 14.48 -1.68 0.54
C ILE A 196 13.54 -1.30 1.68
N ARG A 197 14.07 -0.57 2.64
CA ARG A 197 13.34 -0.04 3.80
C ARG A 197 13.16 1.45 3.65
N TRP A 198 11.98 1.95 4.04
CA TRP A 198 11.62 3.36 3.98
C TRP A 198 11.86 3.98 2.59
N GLY A 199 11.39 3.25 1.57
CA GLY A 199 11.53 3.69 0.18
C GLY A 199 10.94 5.07 -0.06
N THR A 200 11.66 5.88 -0.84
CA THR A 200 11.29 7.23 -1.29
C THR A 200 11.37 8.36 -0.25
N VAL A 201 11.79 8.08 0.97
CA VAL A 201 12.07 9.12 1.98
C VAL A 201 13.57 9.20 2.28
N PRO A 202 14.07 10.30 2.92
CA PRO A 202 15.51 10.49 3.15
C PRO A 202 16.17 9.35 3.93
N GLU A 203 15.42 8.64 4.76
CA GLU A 203 15.90 7.52 5.56
C GLU A 203 15.97 6.20 4.79
N GLN A 204 15.71 6.20 3.48
CA GLN A 204 15.75 4.99 2.67
C GLN A 204 17.07 4.24 2.84
N ARG A 205 16.95 2.93 3.05
CA ARG A 205 18.09 2.01 3.11
C ARG A 205 17.85 0.84 2.16
N THR A 206 18.88 0.52 1.39
CA THR A 206 18.86 -0.60 0.44
C THR A 206 20.00 -1.56 0.81
N VAL A 207 19.67 -2.83 0.96
CA VAL A 207 20.62 -3.93 1.13
C VAL A 207 20.46 -4.86 -0.05
N MET A 208 21.57 -5.16 -0.73
CA MET A 208 21.60 -6.08 -1.87
C MET A 208 22.28 -7.38 -1.47
N GLY A 209 21.86 -8.47 -2.10
CA GLY A 209 22.39 -9.82 -1.91
C GLY A 209 21.77 -10.81 -2.90
N THR A 210 21.73 -12.05 -2.51
CA THR A 210 21.09 -13.16 -3.24
C THR A 210 20.15 -13.91 -2.31
#